data_42bff14a7577617d19f6f0eaf95ad253
#
_entry.id   42bff14a7577617d19f6f0eaf95ad253
#
_cell.length_a   1.000
_cell.length_b   1.000
_cell.length_c   1.000
_cell.angle_alpha   90.00
_cell.angle_beta   90.00
_cell.angle_gamma   90.00
#
_symmetry.space_group_name_H-M   'P 1'
#
loop_
_entity.id
_entity.type
_entity.pdbx_description
1 polymer ?
#
loop_
_entity_poly.entity_id
_entity_poly.type
_entity_poly.pdbx_seq_one_letter_code
_entity_poly.pdbx_strand_id
1 'polypeptide(L)'
;MKLLLVDDDDRFRERMALALADRGIRVMTASGAASALEIQRSQQPTHAVVDLRMPGANGLELLPSLFGQDAEIEVVVLTGYGSIATAVEAIRLGALDYLTKPVDADTVLASFRRESASPELKPVQSLARAEWEHIQRVLQECQGNISHAARRLGLHRRTLQRKLQAPPPGE
;
A
#
# COMPACT_ATOMS: atom_id res chain seq x y z
N MET A 1 -10.41 -6.80 18.34
CA MET A 1 -10.17 -6.11 17.07
C MET A 1 -11.16 -6.59 16.03
N LYS A 2 -11.90 -5.68 15.40
CA LYS A 2 -12.77 -5.94 14.24
C LYS A 2 -12.11 -5.26 13.02
N LEU A 3 -11.71 -6.03 12.03
CA LEU A 3 -10.95 -5.54 10.88
C LEU A 3 -11.78 -5.71 9.59
N LEU A 4 -11.92 -4.64 8.84
CA LEU A 4 -12.47 -4.63 7.50
C LEU A 4 -11.33 -4.73 6.48
N LEU A 5 -11.34 -5.76 5.64
CA LEU A 5 -10.39 -5.96 4.54
C LEU A 5 -11.08 -5.65 3.21
N VAL A 6 -10.63 -4.63 2.51
CA VAL A 6 -11.18 -4.15 1.24
C VAL A 6 -10.16 -4.36 0.13
N ASP A 7 -10.47 -5.24 -0.82
CA ASP A 7 -9.59 -5.60 -1.92
C ASP A 7 -10.41 -6.26 -3.03
N ASP A 8 -10.17 -5.98 -4.28
CA ASP A 8 -10.90 -6.59 -5.41
C ASP A 8 -10.35 -7.96 -5.81
N ASP A 9 -9.12 -8.29 -5.44
CA ASP A 9 -8.55 -9.62 -5.65
C ASP A 9 -9.11 -10.63 -4.63
N ASP A 10 -10.07 -11.45 -5.07
CA ASP A 10 -10.71 -12.48 -4.26
C ASP A 10 -9.69 -13.41 -3.59
N ARG A 11 -8.66 -13.83 -4.32
CA ARG A 11 -7.64 -14.78 -3.83
C ARG A 11 -6.78 -14.16 -2.73
N PHE A 12 -6.39 -12.91 -2.91
CA PHE A 12 -5.64 -12.18 -1.90
C PHE A 12 -6.52 -11.97 -0.66
N ARG A 13 -7.76 -11.52 -0.86
CA ARG A 13 -8.72 -11.24 0.20
C ARG A 13 -9.02 -12.48 1.05
N GLU A 14 -9.29 -13.63 0.42
CA GLU A 14 -9.55 -14.89 1.12
C GLU A 14 -8.35 -15.36 1.93
N ARG A 15 -7.15 -15.39 1.33
CA ARG A 15 -5.92 -15.82 2.03
C ARG A 15 -5.57 -14.91 3.19
N MET A 16 -5.66 -13.60 3.00
CA MET A 16 -5.37 -12.62 4.04
C MET A 16 -6.40 -12.71 5.18
N ALA A 17 -7.68 -12.85 4.85
CA ALA A 17 -8.74 -13.02 5.84
C ALA A 17 -8.53 -14.27 6.71
N LEU A 18 -8.17 -15.41 6.12
CA LEU A 18 -7.82 -16.63 6.84
C LEU A 18 -6.60 -16.41 7.75
N ALA A 19 -5.54 -15.85 7.23
CA ALA A 19 -4.31 -15.61 7.99
C ALA A 19 -4.53 -14.65 9.19
N LEU A 20 -5.39 -13.66 9.04
CA LEU A 20 -5.78 -12.76 10.13
C LEU A 20 -6.71 -13.44 11.14
N ALA A 21 -7.67 -14.29 10.67
CA ALA A 21 -8.56 -15.05 11.53
C ALA A 21 -7.81 -16.05 12.40
N ASP A 22 -6.79 -16.72 11.86
CA ASP A 22 -5.89 -17.63 12.62
C ASP A 22 -5.16 -16.92 13.77
N ARG A 23 -5.04 -15.59 13.70
CA ARG A 23 -4.47 -14.72 14.75
C ARG A 23 -5.52 -14.14 15.71
N GLY A 24 -6.76 -14.65 15.64
CA GLY A 24 -7.86 -14.24 16.51
C GLY A 24 -8.51 -12.90 16.13
N ILE A 25 -8.30 -12.41 14.92
CA ILE A 25 -8.91 -11.18 14.42
C ILE A 25 -10.27 -11.49 13.80
N ARG A 26 -11.30 -10.75 14.18
CA ARG A 26 -12.60 -10.81 13.49
C ARG A 26 -12.53 -10.02 12.20
N VAL A 27 -12.45 -10.72 11.07
CA VAL A 27 -12.30 -10.12 9.74
C VAL A 27 -13.65 -10.06 9.03
N MET A 28 -13.93 -8.91 8.44
CA MET A 28 -15.02 -8.68 7.50
C MET A 28 -14.38 -8.33 6.15
N THR A 29 -14.92 -8.84 5.06
CA THR A 29 -14.34 -8.65 3.73
C THR A 29 -15.27 -7.89 2.81
N ALA A 30 -14.73 -7.00 2.01
CA ALA A 30 -15.43 -6.26 0.97
C ALA A 30 -14.64 -6.29 -0.34
N SER A 31 -15.31 -6.45 -1.46
CA SER A 31 -14.69 -6.46 -2.80
C SER A 31 -14.60 -5.07 -3.44
N GLY A 32 -15.06 -4.03 -2.74
CA GLY A 32 -15.04 -2.65 -3.24
C GLY A 32 -15.70 -1.66 -2.30
N ALA A 33 -15.75 -0.40 -2.72
CA ALA A 33 -16.17 0.72 -1.88
C ALA A 33 -17.62 0.60 -1.37
N ALA A 34 -18.56 0.19 -2.21
CA ALA A 34 -19.97 0.11 -1.83
C ALA A 34 -20.19 -0.91 -0.69
N SER A 35 -19.67 -2.13 -0.84
CA SER A 35 -19.74 -3.18 0.19
C SER A 35 -18.95 -2.81 1.45
N ALA A 36 -17.84 -2.10 1.31
CA ALA A 36 -17.06 -1.61 2.45
C ALA A 36 -17.87 -0.63 3.31
N LEU A 37 -18.54 0.34 2.71
CA LEU A 37 -19.37 1.33 3.41
C LEU A 37 -20.62 0.70 4.05
N GLU A 38 -21.21 -0.32 3.43
CA GLU A 38 -22.32 -1.07 4.02
C GLU A 38 -21.86 -1.81 5.29
N ILE A 39 -20.71 -2.51 5.23
CA ILE A 39 -20.13 -3.19 6.38
C ILE A 39 -19.75 -2.19 7.47
N GLN A 40 -19.16 -1.05 7.12
CA GLN A 40 -18.83 -0.03 8.10
C GLN A 40 -20.06 0.43 8.89
N ARG A 41 -21.17 0.72 8.20
CA ARG A 41 -22.42 1.16 8.85
C ARG A 41 -23.06 0.10 9.73
N SER A 42 -23.05 -1.17 9.26
CA SER A 42 -23.77 -2.26 9.93
C SER A 42 -22.96 -2.96 11.03
N GLN A 43 -21.63 -3.05 10.89
CA GLN A 43 -20.77 -3.84 11.77
C GLN A 43 -19.75 -3.02 12.56
N GLN A 44 -19.55 -1.76 12.20
CA GLN A 44 -18.67 -0.81 12.89
C GLN A 44 -17.27 -1.41 13.15
N PRO A 45 -16.48 -1.68 12.10
CA PRO A 45 -15.09 -2.10 12.26
C PRO A 45 -14.28 -1.02 12.95
N THR A 46 -13.34 -1.44 13.78
CA THR A 46 -12.39 -0.53 14.46
C THR A 46 -11.12 -0.29 13.64
N HIS A 47 -10.85 -1.18 12.69
CA HIS A 47 -9.67 -1.13 11.83
C HIS A 47 -10.07 -1.46 10.40
N ALA A 48 -9.38 -0.90 9.42
CA ALA A 48 -9.57 -1.24 8.02
C ALA A 48 -8.23 -1.37 7.28
N VAL A 49 -8.18 -2.29 6.35
CA VAL A 49 -7.10 -2.44 5.38
C VAL A 49 -7.72 -2.26 4.00
N VAL A 50 -7.26 -1.27 3.25
CA VAL A 50 -7.88 -0.85 1.99
C VAL A 50 -6.89 -0.90 0.85
N ASP A 51 -7.18 -1.68 -0.20
CA ASP A 51 -6.43 -1.57 -1.45
C ASP A 51 -6.77 -0.25 -2.16
N LEU A 52 -5.75 0.43 -2.65
CA LEU A 52 -5.92 1.66 -3.43
C LEU A 52 -6.38 1.41 -4.86
N ARG A 53 -6.08 0.26 -5.43
CA ARG A 53 -6.41 -0.06 -6.81
C ARG A 53 -7.54 -1.07 -6.88
N MET A 54 -8.74 -0.55 -6.96
CA MET A 54 -9.93 -1.35 -7.21
C MET A 54 -10.64 -0.86 -8.49
N PRO A 55 -11.20 -1.74 -9.32
CA PRO A 55 -11.97 -1.36 -10.49
C PRO A 55 -13.14 -0.44 -10.11
N GLY A 56 -13.27 0.68 -10.79
CA GLY A 56 -14.41 1.59 -10.62
C GLY A 56 -14.40 2.49 -9.39
N ALA A 57 -13.44 2.31 -8.46
CA ALA A 57 -13.27 3.22 -7.33
C ALA A 57 -11.79 3.33 -6.95
N ASN A 58 -11.32 4.54 -6.78
CA ASN A 58 -10.01 4.77 -6.19
C ASN A 58 -10.13 4.59 -4.66
N GLY A 59 -9.34 3.66 -4.08
CA GLY A 59 -9.35 3.44 -2.63
C GLY A 59 -9.10 4.70 -1.81
N LEU A 60 -8.37 5.70 -2.36
CA LEU A 60 -8.21 7.02 -1.73
C LEU A 60 -9.55 7.76 -1.54
N GLU A 61 -10.46 7.65 -2.51
CA GLU A 61 -11.79 8.28 -2.43
C GLU A 61 -12.69 7.62 -1.37
N LEU A 62 -12.40 6.37 -1.03
CA LEU A 62 -13.10 5.65 0.03
C LEU A 62 -12.70 6.13 1.43
N LEU A 63 -11.45 6.57 1.63
CA LEU A 63 -10.92 6.94 2.95
C LEU A 63 -11.75 8.00 3.67
N PRO A 64 -12.11 9.16 3.08
CA PRO A 64 -12.95 10.15 3.74
C PRO A 64 -14.31 9.60 4.16
N SER A 65 -14.88 8.68 3.37
CA SER A 65 -16.16 8.06 3.65
C SER A 65 -16.09 7.03 4.78
N LEU A 66 -14.94 6.34 4.94
CA LEU A 66 -14.71 5.42 6.05
C LEU A 66 -14.50 6.16 7.37
N PHE A 67 -13.79 7.28 7.35
CA PHE A 67 -13.57 8.08 8.57
C PHE A 67 -14.89 8.67 9.10
N GLY A 68 -15.84 9.06 8.23
CA GLY A 68 -17.13 9.60 8.66
C GLY A 68 -17.00 10.81 9.59
N GLN A 69 -18.14 11.26 10.19
CA GLN A 69 -18.09 12.37 11.15
C GLN A 69 -17.73 11.94 12.59
N ASP A 70 -17.82 10.63 12.92
CA ASP A 70 -17.62 10.09 14.27
C ASP A 70 -16.89 8.73 14.32
N ALA A 71 -16.24 8.30 13.24
CA ALA A 71 -15.63 6.97 13.20
C ALA A 71 -14.15 7.02 13.65
N GLU A 72 -13.88 6.51 14.82
CA GLU A 72 -12.52 6.20 15.30
C GLU A 72 -11.99 4.91 14.62
N ILE A 73 -12.00 4.87 13.30
CA ILE A 73 -11.48 3.73 12.54
C ILE A 73 -10.03 3.99 12.14
N GLU A 74 -9.13 3.09 12.48
CA GLU A 74 -7.75 3.13 12.02
C GLU A 74 -7.64 2.46 10.65
N VAL A 75 -7.11 3.17 9.67
CA VAL A 75 -7.02 2.68 8.30
C VAL A 75 -5.57 2.54 7.87
N VAL A 76 -5.21 1.35 7.40
CA VAL A 76 -3.94 1.05 6.72
C VAL A 76 -4.23 0.82 5.25
N VAL A 77 -3.41 1.40 4.40
CA VAL A 77 -3.59 1.33 2.96
C VAL A 77 -2.64 0.32 2.34
N LEU A 78 -3.14 -0.53 1.46
CA LEU A 78 -2.34 -1.45 0.65
C LEU A 78 -2.25 -0.99 -0.80
N THR A 79 -1.16 -1.34 -1.46
CA THR A 79 -1.01 -1.09 -2.90
C THR A 79 0.00 -2.03 -3.54
N GLY A 80 -0.32 -2.48 -4.75
CA GLY A 80 0.61 -3.27 -5.57
C GLY A 80 1.65 -2.41 -6.32
N TYR A 81 1.36 -1.12 -6.53
CA TYR A 81 2.19 -0.18 -7.27
C TYR A 81 2.01 1.23 -6.68
N GLY A 82 2.62 1.46 -5.53
CA GLY A 82 2.51 2.76 -4.90
C GLY A 82 3.54 3.75 -5.42
N SER A 83 3.08 4.89 -5.92
CA SER A 83 3.95 6.05 -6.00
C SER A 83 4.07 6.69 -4.61
N ILE A 84 5.21 7.31 -4.33
CA ILE A 84 5.40 8.09 -3.09
C ILE A 84 4.29 9.14 -2.95
N ALA A 85 3.84 9.73 -4.06
CA ALA A 85 2.74 10.70 -4.06
C ALA A 85 1.43 10.10 -3.51
N THR A 86 1.09 8.87 -3.90
CA THR A 86 -0.11 8.18 -3.44
C THR A 86 -0.04 7.83 -1.95
N ALA A 87 1.14 7.42 -1.47
CA ALA A 87 1.38 7.17 -0.05
C ALA A 87 1.21 8.44 0.79
N VAL A 88 1.82 9.55 0.36
CA VAL A 88 1.70 10.86 1.02
C VAL A 88 0.24 11.33 1.03
N GLU A 89 -0.49 11.13 -0.05
CA GLU A 89 -1.91 11.50 -0.13
C GLU A 89 -2.77 10.66 0.82
N ALA A 90 -2.55 9.34 0.90
CA ALA A 90 -3.24 8.47 1.85
C ALA A 90 -3.04 8.91 3.32
N ILE A 91 -1.79 9.20 3.69
CA ILE A 91 -1.48 9.70 5.05
C ILE A 91 -2.12 11.07 5.32
N ARG A 92 -2.12 11.98 4.34
CA ARG A 92 -2.81 13.30 4.46
C ARG A 92 -4.32 13.15 4.65
N LEU A 93 -4.92 12.14 4.06
CA LEU A 93 -6.34 11.82 4.23
C LEU A 93 -6.65 11.14 5.58
N GLY A 94 -5.64 10.81 6.39
CA GLY A 94 -5.81 10.24 7.72
C GLY A 94 -5.49 8.75 7.84
N ALA A 95 -4.92 8.11 6.79
CA ALA A 95 -4.46 6.74 6.92
C ALA A 95 -3.31 6.64 7.93
N LEU A 96 -3.35 5.61 8.78
CA LEU A 96 -2.36 5.34 9.82
C LEU A 96 -1.00 4.93 9.22
N ASP A 97 -1.03 4.06 8.22
CA ASP A 97 0.17 3.57 7.54
C ASP A 97 -0.14 3.19 6.08
N TYR A 98 0.90 2.94 5.33
CA TYR A 98 0.88 2.57 3.93
C TYR A 98 1.82 1.40 3.68
N LEU A 99 1.30 0.30 3.17
CA LEU A 99 2.04 -0.93 2.93
C LEU A 99 2.02 -1.31 1.44
N THR A 100 3.12 -1.87 0.96
CA THR A 100 3.22 -2.37 -0.42
C THR A 100 2.99 -3.87 -0.49
N LYS A 101 2.19 -4.33 -1.44
CA LYS A 101 2.06 -5.76 -1.76
C LYS A 101 3.34 -6.27 -2.46
N PRO A 102 3.85 -7.47 -2.17
CA PRO A 102 3.25 -8.49 -1.29
C PRO A 102 3.44 -8.17 0.20
N VAL A 103 2.42 -8.44 1.00
CA VAL A 103 2.39 -8.21 2.44
C VAL A 103 1.77 -9.43 3.14
N ASP A 104 2.25 -9.74 4.34
CA ASP A 104 1.72 -10.78 5.20
C ASP A 104 0.84 -10.20 6.34
N ALA A 105 0.11 -11.09 7.02
CA ALA A 105 -0.79 -10.70 8.10
C ALA A 105 -0.07 -10.11 9.31
N ASP A 106 1.17 -10.54 9.59
CA ASP A 106 1.96 -10.03 10.72
C ASP A 106 2.40 -8.59 10.48
N THR A 107 2.82 -8.27 9.25
CA THR A 107 3.15 -6.91 8.83
C THR A 107 1.93 -6.00 8.91
N VAL A 108 0.75 -6.46 8.46
CA VAL A 108 -0.51 -5.72 8.57
C VAL A 108 -0.85 -5.45 10.04
N LEU A 109 -0.75 -6.44 10.92
CA LEU A 109 -1.05 -6.25 12.34
C LEU A 109 -0.02 -5.37 13.05
N ALA A 110 1.24 -5.43 12.63
CA ALA A 110 2.29 -4.58 13.17
C ALA A 110 2.07 -3.09 12.86
N SER A 111 1.47 -2.76 11.71
CA SER A 111 1.16 -1.38 11.35
C SER A 111 0.10 -0.73 12.26
N PHE A 112 -0.83 -1.53 12.81
CA PHE A 112 -1.83 -1.06 13.79
C PHE A 112 -1.31 -1.00 15.23
N ARG A 113 -0.22 -1.72 15.55
CA ARG A 113 0.38 -1.72 16.90
C ARG A 113 1.35 -0.59 17.12
N ARG A 114 1.63 0.21 16.13
CA ARG A 114 2.40 1.44 16.29
C ARG A 114 1.57 2.40 17.10
N GLU A 115 1.65 2.26 18.44
CA GLU A 115 1.26 3.34 19.33
C GLU A 115 1.87 4.63 18.79
N SER A 116 1.09 5.69 18.80
CA SER A 116 1.37 7.11 18.58
C SER A 116 2.83 7.58 18.80
N ALA A 117 3.81 6.81 18.37
CA ALA A 117 5.10 7.35 18.05
C ALA A 117 4.82 8.28 16.87
N SER A 118 4.92 9.57 17.08
CA SER A 118 5.13 10.58 16.02
C SER A 118 5.79 9.89 14.86
N PRO A 119 5.34 10.09 13.61
CA PRO A 119 6.01 9.46 12.50
C PRO A 119 7.47 9.87 12.63
N GLU A 120 8.27 9.04 13.30
CA GLU A 120 9.65 8.94 12.90
C GLU A 120 9.51 8.53 11.46
N LEU A 121 9.59 9.53 10.60
CA LEU A 121 9.87 9.36 9.20
C LEU A 121 11.01 8.35 9.21
N LYS A 122 10.69 7.05 9.05
CA LYS A 122 11.72 6.11 8.62
C LYS A 122 12.35 6.87 7.48
N PRO A 123 13.67 7.10 7.49
CA PRO A 123 14.30 7.99 6.54
C PRO A 123 13.71 7.62 5.20
N VAL A 124 12.92 8.54 4.64
CA VAL A 124 12.25 8.33 3.35
C VAL A 124 13.39 7.90 2.47
N GLN A 125 13.37 6.63 2.00
CA GLN A 125 14.41 6.15 1.11
C GLN A 125 14.58 7.26 0.11
N SER A 126 15.77 7.86 0.07
CA SER A 126 15.93 9.11 -0.67
C SER A 126 15.32 8.88 -2.04
N LEU A 127 14.64 9.86 -2.62
CA LEU A 127 14.02 9.72 -3.96
C LEU A 127 14.98 9.01 -4.93
N ALA A 128 16.27 9.26 -4.76
CA ALA A 128 17.35 8.60 -5.47
C ALA A 128 17.40 7.08 -5.21
N ARG A 129 17.15 6.60 -3.99
CA ARG A 129 17.17 5.19 -3.65
C ARG A 129 15.93 4.46 -4.16
N ALA A 130 14.75 5.07 -4.00
CA ALA A 130 13.50 4.52 -4.54
C ALA A 130 13.52 4.45 -6.08
N GLU A 131 14.08 5.48 -6.74
CA GLU A 131 14.29 5.49 -8.18
C GLU A 131 15.28 4.40 -8.61
N TRP A 132 16.38 4.24 -7.85
CA TRP A 132 17.40 3.24 -8.15
C TRP A 132 16.85 1.81 -8.01
N GLU A 133 16.11 1.51 -6.94
CA GLU A 133 15.46 0.21 -6.72
C GLU A 133 14.43 -0.11 -7.82
N HIS A 134 13.66 0.90 -8.25
CA HIS A 134 12.74 0.75 -9.37
C HIS A 134 13.48 0.43 -10.68
N ILE A 135 14.58 1.12 -10.94
CA ILE A 135 15.43 0.87 -12.11
C ILE A 135 16.00 -0.56 -12.08
N GLN A 136 16.52 -1.02 -10.93
CA GLN A 136 17.07 -2.36 -10.77
C GLN A 136 16.00 -3.44 -11.04
N ARG A 137 14.80 -3.26 -10.52
CA ARG A 137 13.68 -4.19 -10.73
C ARG A 137 13.32 -4.30 -12.21
N VAL A 138 13.13 -3.16 -12.90
CA VAL A 138 12.80 -3.16 -14.33
C VAL A 138 13.93 -3.76 -15.17
N LEU A 139 15.18 -3.53 -14.77
CA LEU A 139 16.35 -4.13 -15.44
C LEU A 139 16.37 -5.65 -15.28
N GLN A 140 16.06 -6.18 -14.09
CA GLN A 140 15.92 -7.62 -13.85
C GLN A 140 14.79 -8.23 -14.70
N GLU A 141 13.61 -7.61 -14.73
CA GLU A 141 12.49 -8.05 -15.57
C GLU A 141 12.84 -8.05 -17.07
N CYS A 142 13.72 -7.16 -17.49
CA CYS A 142 14.26 -7.09 -18.85
C CYS A 142 15.51 -7.95 -19.06
N GLN A 143 15.84 -8.85 -18.12
CA GLN A 143 17.00 -9.75 -18.20
C GLN A 143 18.32 -9.01 -18.46
N GLY A 144 18.49 -7.83 -17.88
CA GLY A 144 19.68 -7.00 -18.04
C GLY A 144 19.72 -6.18 -19.36
N ASN A 145 18.70 -6.24 -20.20
CA ASN A 145 18.65 -5.50 -21.46
C ASN A 145 18.38 -4.01 -21.21
N ILE A 146 19.42 -3.20 -21.16
CA ILE A 146 19.37 -1.75 -20.87
C ILE A 146 18.48 -1.00 -21.88
N SER A 147 18.49 -1.38 -23.15
CA SER A 147 17.69 -0.69 -24.18
C SER A 147 16.19 -0.97 -24.00
N HIS A 148 15.82 -2.19 -23.58
CA HIS A 148 14.46 -2.56 -23.28
C HIS A 148 13.98 -1.93 -21.97
N ALA A 149 14.80 -1.96 -20.92
CA ALA A 149 14.52 -1.33 -19.65
C ALA A 149 14.34 0.20 -19.79
N ALA A 150 15.19 0.87 -20.57
CA ALA A 150 15.07 2.31 -20.82
C ALA A 150 13.73 2.68 -21.47
N ARG A 151 13.26 1.90 -22.47
CA ARG A 151 11.95 2.11 -23.10
C ARG A 151 10.80 1.93 -22.11
N ARG A 152 10.85 0.90 -21.26
CA ARG A 152 9.82 0.65 -20.24
C ARG A 152 9.77 1.73 -19.15
N LEU A 153 10.93 2.31 -18.82
CA LEU A 153 11.06 3.40 -17.84
C LEU A 153 10.77 4.79 -18.43
N GLY A 154 10.51 4.89 -19.75
CA GLY A 154 10.37 6.19 -20.41
C GLY A 154 11.66 7.03 -20.42
N LEU A 155 12.82 6.38 -20.27
CA LEU A 155 14.14 7.03 -20.22
C LEU A 155 14.92 6.82 -21.51
N HIS A 156 15.78 7.78 -21.84
CA HIS A 156 16.78 7.57 -22.89
C HIS A 156 17.85 6.58 -22.40
N ARG A 157 18.32 5.66 -23.27
CA ARG A 157 19.33 4.64 -22.91
C ARG A 157 20.55 5.22 -22.18
N ARG A 158 21.06 6.38 -22.66
CA ARG A 158 22.21 7.06 -22.06
C ARG A 158 21.94 7.55 -20.63
N THR A 159 20.73 8.00 -20.38
CA THR A 159 20.28 8.43 -19.04
C THR A 159 20.24 7.24 -18.08
N LEU A 160 19.69 6.09 -18.52
CA LEU A 160 19.66 4.88 -17.72
C LEU A 160 21.06 4.36 -17.40
N GLN A 161 21.98 4.35 -18.41
CA GLN A 161 23.36 3.95 -18.18
C GLN A 161 24.05 4.82 -17.12
N ARG A 162 23.89 6.15 -17.19
CA ARG A 162 24.47 7.06 -16.20
C ARG A 162 23.90 6.81 -14.79
N LYS A 163 22.60 6.54 -14.66
CA LYS A 163 21.97 6.23 -13.38
C LYS A 163 22.46 4.91 -12.79
N LEU A 164 22.72 3.91 -13.63
CA LEU A 164 23.27 2.62 -13.19
C LEU A 164 24.74 2.72 -12.72
N GLN A 165 25.50 3.70 -13.21
CA GLN A 165 26.90 3.94 -12.82
C GLN A 165 27.03 4.76 -11.53
N ALA A 166 25.97 5.47 -11.13
CA ALA A 166 25.93 6.26 -9.89
C ALA A 166 24.93 5.61 -8.93
N PRO A 167 25.36 4.64 -8.09
CA PRO A 167 24.50 4.09 -7.05
C PRO A 167 24.06 5.24 -6.12
N PRO A 168 22.87 5.10 -5.47
CA PRO A 168 22.42 6.09 -4.51
C PRO A 168 23.47 6.26 -3.41
N PRO A 169 23.67 7.46 -2.85
CA PRO A 169 24.56 7.65 -1.73
C PRO A 169 24.19 6.65 -0.64
N GLY A 170 25.17 5.85 -0.26
CA GLY A 170 25.03 4.82 0.74
C GLY A 170 24.77 5.38 2.12
N GLU A 171 24.42 4.49 3.00
CA GLU A 171 24.17 4.61 4.44
C GLU A 171 24.95 5.71 5.13
#